data_f6a6a40b726291404b37159be00ce6ce
#
_entry.id   f6a6a40b726291404b37159be00ce6ce
#
_cell.length_a   1.000
_cell.length_b   1.000
_cell.length_c   1.000
_cell.angle_alpha   90.00
_cell.angle_beta   90.00
_cell.angle_gamma   90.00
#
_symmetry.space_group_name_H-M   'P 1'
#
loop_
_entity.id
_entity.type
_entity.pdbx_description
1 polymer ?
#
loop_
_entity_poly.entity_id
_entity_poly.type
_entity_poly.pdbx_seq_one_letter_code
_entity_poly.pdbx_strand_id
1 'polypeptide(L)'
;MILLAFNISSNAQNVDLSSVDEFLNITALLKNGEEVNMEQWNQLDSSAAYSLFSNSKDNTIPNIVKAVMLDIFGCSDSKGQTQNDSLFETSVRENYEDIKKNYSEIRKFRDNYDFEYLISNAKFRLQTFLGCEQLDASVKWKPVYFFFLSQDGKELDNAIVIDLNLIYKMTEEERINFLAHEFFHVYRAHFEHHEFNYANDINFAIDMIANEGIADQIDKYMGYDQYFSNFGKSKELASEFKQLYNNAPKDIEYLQTTIAQYAANQIDKDTCIDRLIGIYKYNGHALGFYISNQIIKAGLRDEMIKEFHNPYEFFRLYSLTLPKDEKASLNDDFLHFLKAETEQYY
;
A
#
# COMPACT_ATOMS: atom_id res chain seq x y z
N MET A 1 -10.71 9.61 -38.10
CA MET A 1 -9.74 9.23 -37.04
C MET A 1 -9.06 10.53 -36.61
N ILE A 2 -9.61 11.17 -35.58
CA ILE A 2 -9.08 12.44 -35.03
C ILE A 2 -8.12 12.05 -33.92
N LEU A 3 -6.81 12.23 -34.16
CA LEU A 3 -5.80 12.17 -33.08
C LEU A 3 -5.99 13.41 -32.21
N LEU A 4 -6.65 13.24 -31.07
CA LEU A 4 -6.59 14.22 -29.99
C LEU A 4 -5.20 14.10 -29.34
N ALA A 5 -4.31 15.03 -29.70
CA ALA A 5 -3.06 15.24 -29.01
C ALA A 5 -3.39 15.84 -27.63
N PHE A 6 -3.41 15.01 -26.61
CA PHE A 6 -3.45 15.49 -25.23
C PHE A 6 -2.12 16.18 -24.92
N ASN A 7 -2.15 17.50 -24.80
CA ASN A 7 -1.08 18.25 -24.16
C ASN A 7 -1.12 17.93 -22.66
N ILE A 8 -0.47 16.84 -22.26
CA ILE A 8 -0.13 16.62 -20.85
C ILE A 8 1.01 17.60 -20.55
N SER A 9 0.71 18.68 -19.86
CA SER A 9 1.77 19.52 -19.27
C SER A 9 2.50 18.63 -18.27
N SER A 10 3.67 18.15 -18.67
CA SER A 10 4.50 17.27 -17.87
C SER A 10 5.12 18.06 -16.72
N ASN A 11 4.51 18.04 -15.55
CA ASN A 11 5.33 17.91 -14.36
C ASN A 11 5.84 16.45 -14.45
N ALA A 12 7.03 16.26 -15.05
CA ALA A 12 7.65 14.96 -15.19
C ALA A 12 7.78 14.38 -13.77
N GLN A 13 6.96 13.38 -13.49
CA GLN A 13 7.06 12.66 -12.22
C GLN A 13 8.37 11.87 -12.31
N ASN A 14 9.28 12.10 -11.37
CA ASN A 14 10.57 11.45 -11.38
C ASN A 14 10.40 9.96 -11.07
N VAL A 15 10.76 9.13 -12.03
CA VAL A 15 11.04 7.71 -11.80
C VAL A 15 12.50 7.60 -11.38
N ASP A 16 12.77 6.86 -10.31
CA ASP A 16 14.12 6.61 -9.87
C ASP A 16 14.37 5.10 -9.71
N LEU A 17 15.37 4.62 -10.39
CA LEU A 17 15.84 3.24 -10.40
C LEU A 17 17.22 3.10 -9.74
N SER A 18 17.78 4.15 -9.15
CA SER A 18 19.12 4.13 -8.57
C SER A 18 19.30 3.03 -7.53
N SER A 19 18.28 2.80 -6.70
CA SER A 19 18.30 1.73 -5.70
C SER A 19 18.31 0.33 -6.31
N VAL A 20 17.63 0.14 -7.43
CA VAL A 20 17.71 -1.12 -8.21
C VAL A 20 19.08 -1.30 -8.81
N ASP A 21 19.67 -0.24 -9.38
CA ASP A 21 20.96 -0.29 -10.03
C ASP A 21 22.06 -0.62 -9.03
N GLU A 22 22.10 0.04 -7.87
CA GLU A 22 23.07 -0.24 -6.83
C GLU A 22 22.94 -1.66 -6.26
N PHE A 23 21.70 -2.14 -6.05
CA PHE A 23 21.45 -3.53 -5.65
C PHE A 23 22.01 -4.52 -6.69
N LEU A 24 21.74 -4.31 -7.98
CA LEU A 24 22.21 -5.18 -9.06
C LEU A 24 23.73 -5.14 -9.21
N ASN A 25 24.38 -3.98 -9.00
CA ASN A 25 25.82 -3.82 -9.00
C ASN A 25 26.46 -4.66 -7.89
N ILE A 26 25.99 -4.51 -6.66
CA ILE A 26 26.49 -5.30 -5.51
C ILE A 26 26.25 -6.79 -5.75
N THR A 27 25.06 -7.17 -6.21
CA THR A 27 24.74 -8.57 -6.49
C THR A 27 25.69 -9.17 -7.54
N ALA A 28 26.08 -8.40 -8.57
CA ALA A 28 27.03 -8.86 -9.57
C ALA A 28 28.42 -9.14 -8.97
N LEU A 29 28.92 -8.26 -8.09
CA LEU A 29 30.19 -8.46 -7.38
C LEU A 29 30.14 -9.73 -6.51
N LEU A 30 29.09 -9.86 -5.68
CA LEU A 30 28.92 -11.03 -4.80
C LEU A 30 28.87 -12.35 -5.58
N LYS A 31 28.18 -12.38 -6.71
CA LYS A 31 28.11 -13.57 -7.59
C LYS A 31 29.42 -13.94 -8.23
N ASN A 32 30.31 -12.98 -8.44
CA ASN A 32 31.67 -13.20 -8.95
C ASN A 32 32.69 -13.59 -7.85
N GLY A 33 32.23 -13.62 -6.58
CA GLY A 33 33.12 -13.85 -5.44
C GLY A 33 33.99 -12.64 -5.10
N GLU A 34 33.61 -11.46 -5.57
CA GLU A 34 34.31 -10.21 -5.28
C GLU A 34 33.86 -9.64 -3.93
N GLU A 35 34.77 -8.98 -3.22
CA GLU A 35 34.47 -8.33 -1.96
C GLU A 35 33.74 -6.98 -2.20
N VAL A 36 32.63 -6.75 -1.51
CA VAL A 36 31.90 -5.47 -1.54
C VAL A 36 32.49 -4.56 -0.47
N ASN A 37 33.07 -3.44 -0.88
CA ASN A 37 33.67 -2.48 0.03
C ASN A 37 32.61 -1.54 0.68
N MET A 38 33.04 -0.77 1.69
CA MET A 38 32.18 0.12 2.46
C MET A 38 31.57 1.22 1.59
N GLU A 39 32.26 1.73 0.58
CA GLU A 39 31.77 2.77 -0.31
C GLU A 39 30.57 2.27 -1.13
N GLN A 40 30.64 1.05 -1.65
CA GLN A 40 29.53 0.42 -2.41
C GLN A 40 28.29 0.20 -1.54
N TRP A 41 28.48 -0.25 -0.29
CA TRP A 41 27.37 -0.35 0.67
C TRP A 41 26.76 1.01 0.97
N ASN A 42 27.59 2.05 1.15
CA ASN A 42 27.08 3.40 1.39
C ASN A 42 26.33 3.97 0.17
N GLN A 43 26.72 3.62 -1.05
CA GLN A 43 26.01 3.99 -2.27
C GLN A 43 24.60 3.36 -2.29
N LEU A 44 24.47 2.08 -1.93
CA LEU A 44 23.17 1.43 -1.79
C LEU A 44 22.32 2.13 -0.72
N ASP A 45 22.86 2.31 0.49
CA ASP A 45 22.12 2.91 1.61
C ASP A 45 21.67 4.35 1.34
N SER A 46 22.44 5.10 0.52
CA SER A 46 22.12 6.50 0.15
C SER A 46 21.31 6.63 -1.14
N SER A 47 21.01 5.53 -1.83
CA SER A 47 20.18 5.57 -3.02
C SER A 47 18.72 5.92 -2.70
N ALA A 48 17.96 6.38 -3.68
CA ALA A 48 16.67 7.07 -3.46
C ALA A 48 15.71 6.32 -2.54
N ALA A 49 15.40 5.03 -2.81
CA ALA A 49 14.46 4.29 -1.98
C ALA A 49 15.07 3.84 -0.65
N TYR A 50 16.31 3.29 -0.65
CA TYR A 50 16.92 2.80 0.61
C TYR A 50 17.20 3.92 1.61
N SER A 51 17.49 5.14 1.16
CA SER A 51 17.69 6.30 2.05
C SER A 51 16.46 6.65 2.90
N LEU A 52 15.25 6.33 2.42
CA LEU A 52 14.01 6.54 3.16
C LEU A 52 13.92 5.61 4.40
N PHE A 53 14.60 4.48 4.37
CA PHE A 53 14.64 3.52 5.48
C PHE A 53 15.90 3.64 6.35
N SER A 54 16.96 4.29 5.84
CA SER A 54 18.23 4.46 6.57
C SER A 54 18.14 5.45 7.72
N ASN A 55 17.16 6.34 7.72
CA ASN A 55 16.94 7.36 8.76
C ASN A 55 16.21 6.83 10.00
N SER A 56 15.82 5.56 10.03
CA SER A 56 15.29 4.94 11.26
C SER A 56 16.42 4.81 12.28
N LYS A 57 16.15 5.20 13.55
CA LYS A 57 17.15 5.24 14.63
C LYS A 57 17.93 3.93 14.85
N ASP A 58 17.46 2.82 14.28
CA ASP A 58 17.96 1.48 14.57
C ASP A 58 18.77 0.84 13.43
N ASN A 59 18.89 1.47 12.24
CA ASN A 59 19.53 0.90 11.05
C ASN A 59 19.14 -0.57 10.76
N THR A 60 17.96 -0.99 11.21
CA THR A 60 17.55 -2.40 11.16
C THR A 60 17.39 -2.87 9.71
N ILE A 61 16.71 -2.09 8.86
CA ILE A 61 16.45 -2.45 7.46
C ILE A 61 17.75 -2.54 6.65
N PRO A 62 18.65 -1.53 6.64
CA PRO A 62 19.94 -1.64 5.94
C PRO A 62 20.78 -2.85 6.38
N ASN A 63 20.78 -3.18 7.67
CA ASN A 63 21.53 -4.33 8.18
C ASN A 63 20.92 -5.65 7.70
N ILE A 64 19.60 -5.81 7.69
CA ILE A 64 18.91 -6.98 7.15
C ILE A 64 19.20 -7.13 5.66
N VAL A 65 19.08 -6.05 4.88
CA VAL A 65 19.37 -6.04 3.43
C VAL A 65 20.77 -6.55 3.18
N LYS A 66 21.80 -6.00 3.85
CA LYS A 66 23.21 -6.42 3.70
C LYS A 66 23.42 -7.87 4.08
N ALA A 67 22.90 -8.31 5.23
CA ALA A 67 23.06 -9.67 5.71
C ALA A 67 22.45 -10.68 4.73
N VAL A 68 21.22 -10.42 4.29
CA VAL A 68 20.51 -11.32 3.36
C VAL A 68 21.17 -11.30 1.96
N MET A 69 21.64 -10.15 1.48
CA MET A 69 22.40 -10.09 0.21
C MET A 69 23.67 -10.93 0.25
N LEU A 70 24.46 -10.82 1.32
CA LEU A 70 25.68 -11.60 1.50
C LEU A 70 25.38 -13.10 1.54
N ASP A 71 24.35 -13.52 2.23
CA ASP A 71 23.96 -14.92 2.36
C ASP A 71 23.44 -15.49 1.02
N ILE A 72 22.53 -14.78 0.35
CA ILE A 72 21.87 -15.27 -0.87
C ILE A 72 22.79 -15.20 -2.09
N PHE A 73 23.55 -14.11 -2.28
CA PHE A 73 24.31 -13.86 -3.50
C PHE A 73 25.81 -14.12 -3.34
N GLY A 74 26.33 -14.19 -2.10
CA GLY A 74 27.74 -14.50 -1.86
C GLY A 74 28.11 -15.93 -2.21
N CYS A 75 29.43 -16.16 -2.43
CA CYS A 75 29.98 -17.47 -2.78
C CYS A 75 30.27 -18.36 -1.55
N SER A 76 30.00 -17.90 -0.33
CA SER A 76 30.27 -18.69 0.87
C SER A 76 29.20 -19.76 1.08
N ASP A 77 29.63 -21.01 1.29
CA ASP A 77 28.76 -22.14 1.66
C ASP A 77 28.16 -22.03 3.09
N SER A 78 28.24 -20.84 3.71
CA SER A 78 27.66 -20.57 5.02
C SER A 78 26.14 -20.44 4.88
N LYS A 79 25.45 -21.58 4.82
CA LYS A 79 24.00 -21.65 5.06
C LYS A 79 23.71 -21.30 6.52
N GLY A 80 23.76 -20.02 6.82
CA GLY A 80 23.35 -19.49 8.11
C GLY A 80 21.84 -19.26 8.11
N GLN A 81 21.03 -20.33 8.09
CA GLN A 81 19.67 -20.22 8.62
C GLN A 81 19.80 -19.95 10.11
N THR A 82 19.70 -18.69 10.50
CA THR A 82 19.47 -18.34 11.90
C THR A 82 18.05 -18.76 12.24
N GLN A 83 17.91 -19.61 13.23
CA GLN A 83 16.64 -20.22 13.68
C GLN A 83 15.61 -19.19 14.23
N ASN A 84 15.88 -17.89 14.10
CA ASN A 84 15.09 -16.77 14.68
C ASN A 84 14.92 -15.59 13.73
N ASP A 85 14.84 -15.80 12.41
CA ASP A 85 14.56 -14.69 11.49
C ASP A 85 13.19 -14.06 11.80
N SER A 86 13.12 -12.74 11.83
CA SER A 86 11.85 -12.03 11.91
C SER A 86 10.99 -12.33 10.67
N LEU A 87 9.66 -12.16 10.76
CA LEU A 87 8.78 -12.30 9.60
C LEU A 87 9.21 -11.41 8.44
N PHE A 88 9.69 -10.20 8.75
CA PHE A 88 10.19 -9.27 7.75
C PHE A 88 11.48 -9.79 7.08
N GLU A 89 12.46 -10.26 7.84
CA GLU A 89 13.71 -10.84 7.29
C GLU A 89 13.42 -12.05 6.41
N THR A 90 12.50 -12.91 6.83
CA THR A 90 12.02 -14.05 6.03
C THR A 90 11.46 -13.58 4.69
N SER A 91 10.64 -12.53 4.67
CA SER A 91 10.08 -11.96 3.43
C SER A 91 11.16 -11.39 2.51
N VAL A 92 12.15 -10.67 3.07
CA VAL A 92 13.29 -10.17 2.30
C VAL A 92 14.10 -11.31 1.69
N ARG A 93 14.35 -12.38 2.45
CA ARG A 93 15.08 -13.57 2.01
C ARG A 93 14.34 -14.27 0.85
N GLU A 94 13.06 -14.56 1.01
CA GLU A 94 12.23 -15.16 -0.04
C GLU A 94 12.26 -14.33 -1.34
N ASN A 95 12.19 -13.01 -1.21
CA ASN A 95 12.28 -12.09 -2.35
C ASN A 95 13.65 -12.18 -3.05
N TYR A 96 14.76 -12.20 -2.27
CA TYR A 96 16.10 -12.25 -2.84
C TYR A 96 16.43 -13.61 -3.45
N GLU A 97 15.92 -14.71 -2.92
CA GLU A 97 15.99 -16.02 -3.55
C GLU A 97 15.28 -16.04 -4.91
N ASP A 98 14.11 -15.41 -5.00
CA ASP A 98 13.36 -15.30 -6.25
C ASP A 98 14.09 -14.40 -7.26
N ILE A 99 14.66 -13.27 -6.81
CA ILE A 99 15.51 -12.41 -7.63
C ILE A 99 16.74 -13.18 -8.13
N LYS A 100 17.40 -13.96 -7.27
CA LYS A 100 18.56 -14.79 -7.68
C LYS A 100 18.21 -15.75 -8.80
N LYS A 101 17.05 -16.40 -8.69
CA LYS A 101 16.53 -17.34 -9.69
C LYS A 101 16.20 -16.66 -11.03
N ASN A 102 15.65 -15.46 -10.99
CA ASN A 102 15.15 -14.74 -12.17
C ASN A 102 16.07 -13.56 -12.58
N TYR A 103 17.31 -13.53 -12.09
CA TYR A 103 18.21 -12.36 -12.16
C TYR A 103 18.38 -11.77 -13.56
N SER A 104 18.61 -12.61 -14.57
CA SER A 104 18.81 -12.14 -15.95
C SER A 104 17.56 -11.52 -16.55
N GLU A 105 16.40 -12.07 -16.23
CA GLU A 105 15.12 -11.60 -16.75
C GLU A 105 14.69 -10.30 -16.06
N ILE A 106 14.93 -10.17 -14.75
CA ILE A 106 14.72 -8.93 -13.99
C ILE A 106 15.62 -7.81 -14.52
N ARG A 107 16.89 -8.09 -14.82
CA ARG A 107 17.78 -7.10 -15.46
C ARG A 107 17.25 -6.66 -16.82
N LYS A 108 16.84 -7.60 -17.67
CA LYS A 108 16.23 -7.25 -18.97
C LYS A 108 14.96 -6.42 -18.81
N PHE A 109 14.14 -6.75 -17.83
CA PHE A 109 12.93 -5.99 -17.53
C PHE A 109 13.30 -4.56 -17.10
N ARG A 110 14.24 -4.41 -16.16
CA ARG A 110 14.74 -3.10 -15.73
C ARG A 110 15.25 -2.25 -16.90
N ASP A 111 15.98 -2.87 -17.85
CA ASP A 111 16.64 -2.15 -18.95
C ASP A 111 15.69 -1.79 -20.11
N ASN A 112 14.59 -2.53 -20.29
CA ASN A 112 13.72 -2.40 -21.46
C ASN A 112 12.29 -1.96 -21.17
N TYR A 113 11.85 -1.99 -19.91
CA TYR A 113 10.49 -1.61 -19.57
C TYR A 113 10.34 -0.09 -19.49
N ASP A 114 9.24 0.42 -20.04
CA ASP A 114 8.90 1.84 -20.05
C ASP A 114 8.16 2.22 -18.76
N PHE A 115 8.88 2.66 -17.76
CA PHE A 115 8.32 3.09 -16.48
C PHE A 115 7.52 4.38 -16.57
N GLU A 116 7.83 5.28 -17.51
CA GLU A 116 7.06 6.50 -17.75
C GLU A 116 5.68 6.15 -18.35
N TYR A 117 5.64 5.16 -19.23
CA TYR A 117 4.40 4.60 -19.73
C TYR A 117 3.55 4.03 -18.58
N LEU A 118 4.14 3.27 -17.65
CA LEU A 118 3.44 2.74 -16.47
C LEU A 118 2.81 3.86 -15.65
N ILE A 119 3.57 4.90 -15.32
CA ILE A 119 3.09 6.05 -14.54
C ILE A 119 1.93 6.75 -15.23
N SER A 120 2.08 7.02 -16.53
CA SER A 120 1.07 7.73 -17.31
C SER A 120 -0.25 6.96 -17.36
N ASN A 121 -0.17 5.62 -17.54
CA ASN A 121 -1.35 4.76 -17.59
C ASN A 121 -1.97 4.55 -16.20
N ALA A 122 -1.17 4.49 -15.13
CA ALA A 122 -1.68 4.42 -13.77
C ALA A 122 -2.48 5.68 -13.39
N LYS A 123 -1.99 6.86 -13.76
CA LYS A 123 -2.75 8.13 -13.59
C LYS A 123 -4.03 8.14 -14.43
N PHE A 124 -3.98 7.67 -15.66
CA PHE A 124 -5.17 7.54 -16.50
C PHE A 124 -6.16 6.52 -15.94
N ARG A 125 -5.68 5.41 -15.37
CA ARG A 125 -6.50 4.43 -14.66
C ARG A 125 -7.19 5.04 -13.45
N LEU A 126 -6.46 5.82 -12.63
CA LEU A 126 -7.02 6.55 -11.49
C LEU A 126 -8.09 7.55 -11.95
N GLN A 127 -7.80 8.35 -12.98
CA GLN A 127 -8.76 9.28 -13.57
C GLN A 127 -10.05 8.58 -14.01
N THR A 128 -9.93 7.44 -14.68
CA THR A 128 -11.05 6.61 -15.12
C THR A 128 -11.84 6.05 -13.93
N PHE A 129 -11.14 5.61 -12.89
CA PHE A 129 -11.76 5.11 -11.65
C PHE A 129 -12.58 6.18 -10.96
N LEU A 130 -12.04 7.39 -10.85
CA LEU A 130 -12.72 8.54 -10.24
C LEU A 130 -13.82 9.11 -11.13
N GLY A 131 -13.92 8.73 -12.40
CA GLY A 131 -14.94 9.22 -13.34
C GLY A 131 -14.79 10.71 -13.65
N CYS A 132 -13.62 11.31 -13.47
CA CYS A 132 -13.35 12.71 -13.76
C CYS A 132 -12.78 12.90 -15.17
N GLU A 133 -13.06 14.06 -15.80
CA GLU A 133 -12.48 14.38 -17.11
C GLU A 133 -10.97 14.62 -17.05
N GLN A 134 -10.48 15.13 -15.91
CA GLN A 134 -9.09 15.41 -15.64
C GLN A 134 -8.81 15.35 -14.14
N LEU A 135 -7.67 14.79 -13.74
CA LEU A 135 -7.18 14.89 -12.36
C LEU A 135 -6.81 16.34 -12.03
N ASP A 136 -6.96 16.72 -10.77
CA ASP A 136 -6.64 18.09 -10.33
C ASP A 136 -5.16 18.39 -10.61
N ALA A 137 -4.92 19.47 -11.37
CA ALA A 137 -3.59 19.87 -11.78
C ALA A 137 -2.73 20.44 -10.62
N SER A 138 -3.35 20.78 -9.49
CA SER A 138 -2.65 21.29 -8.29
C SER A 138 -2.05 20.16 -7.43
N VAL A 139 -2.41 18.89 -7.70
CA VAL A 139 -1.87 17.74 -6.98
C VAL A 139 -0.35 17.64 -7.17
N LYS A 140 0.36 17.62 -6.05
CA LYS A 140 1.80 17.40 -6.03
C LYS A 140 2.09 15.91 -6.00
N TRP A 141 2.28 15.33 -7.19
CA TRP A 141 2.60 13.93 -7.32
C TRP A 141 3.96 13.62 -6.72
N LYS A 142 4.02 12.56 -5.92
CA LYS A 142 5.25 12.05 -5.33
C LYS A 142 6.09 11.31 -6.38
N PRO A 143 7.43 11.37 -6.34
CA PRO A 143 8.28 10.53 -7.19
C PRO A 143 8.03 9.04 -6.90
N VAL A 144 8.29 8.20 -7.89
CA VAL A 144 8.19 6.74 -7.77
C VAL A 144 9.59 6.14 -7.77
N TYR A 145 9.97 5.51 -6.66
CA TYR A 145 11.27 4.88 -6.47
C TYR A 145 11.13 3.37 -6.49
N PHE A 146 11.90 2.71 -7.34
CA PHE A 146 11.96 1.26 -7.39
C PHE A 146 13.15 0.73 -6.61
N PHE A 147 12.96 -0.41 -5.94
CA PHE A 147 13.98 -1.05 -5.12
C PHE A 147 13.73 -2.56 -5.03
N PHE A 148 14.50 -3.29 -4.20
CA PHE A 148 14.25 -4.67 -3.86
C PHE A 148 14.22 -4.83 -2.35
N LEU A 149 13.08 -5.26 -1.79
CA LEU A 149 12.97 -5.48 -0.34
C LEU A 149 12.06 -6.68 0.00
N SER A 150 10.73 -6.52 -0.02
CA SER A 150 9.80 -7.51 0.53
C SER A 150 8.56 -7.74 -0.34
N GLN A 151 8.66 -7.52 -1.65
CA GLN A 151 7.55 -7.67 -2.60
C GLN A 151 6.31 -6.84 -2.20
N ASP A 152 6.53 -5.57 -1.94
CA ASP A 152 5.51 -4.64 -1.51
C ASP A 152 5.63 -3.31 -2.26
N GLY A 153 4.59 -2.48 -2.16
CA GLY A 153 4.62 -1.10 -2.59
C GLY A 153 3.82 -0.27 -1.60
N LYS A 154 4.23 0.97 -1.40
CA LYS A 154 3.50 1.89 -0.54
C LYS A 154 3.85 3.34 -0.78
N GLU A 155 2.90 4.16 -0.49
CA GLU A 155 3.06 5.59 -0.37
C GLU A 155 3.74 5.94 0.96
N LEU A 156 4.77 6.78 0.89
CA LEU A 156 5.49 7.38 2.02
C LEU A 156 5.38 8.90 1.94
N ASP A 157 5.81 9.62 2.97
CA ASP A 157 5.72 11.09 3.03
C ASP A 157 6.30 11.77 1.77
N ASN A 158 7.42 11.28 1.27
CA ASN A 158 8.18 11.93 0.20
C ASN A 158 8.19 11.18 -1.14
N ALA A 159 7.72 9.94 -1.19
CA ALA A 159 7.78 9.10 -2.38
C ALA A 159 6.77 7.95 -2.33
N ILE A 160 6.48 7.38 -3.49
CA ILE A 160 5.93 6.02 -3.60
C ILE A 160 7.12 5.09 -3.79
N VAL A 161 7.24 4.04 -2.97
CA VAL A 161 8.29 3.02 -3.09
C VAL A 161 7.68 1.70 -3.54
N ILE A 162 8.31 1.04 -4.52
CA ILE A 162 7.77 -0.17 -5.14
C ILE A 162 8.86 -1.21 -5.34
N ASP A 163 8.62 -2.43 -4.88
CA ASP A 163 9.53 -3.55 -5.15
C ASP A 163 9.47 -3.95 -6.64
N LEU A 164 10.62 -3.87 -7.33
CA LEU A 164 10.69 -4.14 -8.75
C LEU A 164 10.43 -5.62 -9.08
N ASN A 165 10.78 -6.56 -8.19
CA ASN A 165 10.51 -7.98 -8.43
C ASN A 165 9.01 -8.28 -8.40
N LEU A 166 8.23 -7.58 -7.56
CA LEU A 166 6.78 -7.67 -7.57
C LEU A 166 6.21 -7.18 -8.91
N ILE A 167 6.63 -6.00 -9.35
CA ILE A 167 6.20 -5.40 -10.62
C ILE A 167 6.61 -6.28 -11.82
N TYR A 168 7.79 -6.87 -11.79
CA TYR A 168 8.25 -7.81 -12.82
C TYR A 168 7.29 -8.99 -13.00
N LYS A 169 6.74 -9.54 -11.93
CA LYS A 169 5.84 -10.71 -11.96
C LYS A 169 4.42 -10.39 -12.43
N MET A 170 4.00 -9.16 -12.29
CA MET A 170 2.65 -8.71 -12.66
C MET A 170 2.47 -8.62 -14.16
N THR A 171 1.25 -8.83 -14.64
CA THR A 171 0.82 -8.42 -15.98
C THR A 171 0.81 -6.90 -16.11
N GLU A 172 0.73 -6.38 -17.32
CA GLU A 172 0.69 -4.93 -17.56
C GLU A 172 -0.52 -4.27 -16.87
N GLU A 173 -1.69 -4.90 -16.92
CA GLU A 173 -2.89 -4.40 -16.26
C GLU A 173 -2.74 -4.38 -14.74
N GLU A 174 -2.18 -5.44 -14.15
CA GLU A 174 -1.92 -5.51 -12.70
C GLU A 174 -0.95 -4.43 -12.24
N ARG A 175 0.14 -4.16 -12.99
CA ARG A 175 1.08 -3.06 -12.71
C ARG A 175 0.39 -1.71 -12.69
N ILE A 176 -0.42 -1.44 -13.73
CA ILE A 176 -1.16 -0.19 -13.87
C ILE A 176 -2.14 -0.01 -12.72
N ASN A 177 -2.91 -1.05 -12.38
CA ASN A 177 -3.88 -1.00 -11.29
C ASN A 177 -3.19 -0.85 -9.93
N PHE A 178 -2.10 -1.58 -9.69
CA PHE A 178 -1.31 -1.48 -8.45
C PHE A 178 -0.75 -0.06 -8.24
N LEU A 179 -0.11 0.52 -9.25
CA LEU A 179 0.40 1.88 -9.15
C LEU A 179 -0.74 2.93 -9.09
N ALA A 180 -1.88 2.68 -9.72
CA ALA A 180 -3.04 3.56 -9.62
C ALA A 180 -3.66 3.56 -8.21
N HIS A 181 -3.58 2.44 -7.48
CA HIS A 181 -3.93 2.34 -6.06
C HIS A 181 -3.01 3.28 -5.22
N GLU A 182 -1.70 3.21 -5.41
CA GLU A 182 -0.75 4.10 -4.70
C GLU A 182 -0.96 5.58 -5.07
N PHE A 183 -1.26 5.87 -6.33
CA PHE A 183 -1.61 7.23 -6.75
C PHE A 183 -2.93 7.71 -6.17
N PHE A 184 -3.87 6.83 -5.87
CA PHE A 184 -5.10 7.20 -5.20
C PHE A 184 -4.80 7.78 -3.81
N HIS A 185 -3.90 7.16 -3.03
CA HIS A 185 -3.51 7.69 -1.72
C HIS A 185 -2.93 9.11 -1.84
N VAL A 186 -2.00 9.35 -2.78
CA VAL A 186 -1.44 10.69 -3.04
C VAL A 186 -2.53 11.68 -3.47
N TYR A 187 -3.44 11.25 -4.34
CA TYR A 187 -4.53 12.09 -4.81
C TYR A 187 -5.50 12.43 -3.69
N ARG A 188 -5.90 11.44 -2.88
CA ARG A 188 -6.80 11.62 -1.74
C ARG A 188 -6.20 12.55 -0.69
N ALA A 189 -4.94 12.36 -0.32
CA ALA A 189 -4.24 13.20 0.66
C ALA A 189 -4.18 14.68 0.26
N HIS A 190 -4.26 15.00 -1.03
CA HIS A 190 -4.34 16.39 -1.50
C HIS A 190 -5.62 17.11 -1.03
N PHE A 191 -6.74 16.37 -0.85
CA PHE A 191 -8.02 16.91 -0.42
C PHE A 191 -8.23 16.81 1.08
N GLU A 192 -7.31 16.16 1.80
CA GLU A 192 -7.32 16.08 3.26
C GLU A 192 -6.73 17.37 3.84
N HIS A 193 -7.44 17.99 4.77
CA HIS A 193 -7.01 19.21 5.40
C HIS A 193 -6.24 18.99 6.72
N HIS A 194 -5.85 17.75 7.01
CA HIS A 194 -5.26 17.34 8.28
C HIS A 194 -3.98 16.54 8.14
N GLU A 195 -3.03 16.88 9.04
CA GLU A 195 -1.95 15.97 9.45
C GLU A 195 -2.47 15.11 10.61
N PHE A 196 -2.86 13.86 10.33
CA PHE A 196 -3.18 12.90 11.37
C PHE A 196 -1.95 12.60 12.22
N ASN A 197 -2.13 12.57 13.55
CA ASN A 197 -1.10 12.04 14.43
C ASN A 197 -1.19 10.50 14.41
N TYR A 198 -0.54 9.88 13.45
CA TYR A 198 -0.58 8.46 13.13
C TYR A 198 -0.44 7.52 14.34
N ALA A 199 0.23 7.95 15.40
CA ALA A 199 0.50 7.07 16.54
C ALA A 199 -0.64 7.00 17.57
N ASN A 200 -1.56 8.00 17.59
CA ASN A 200 -2.52 8.16 18.69
C ASN A 200 -3.87 8.75 18.24
N ASP A 201 -4.32 8.47 17.02
CA ASP A 201 -5.56 9.05 16.52
C ASP A 201 -6.59 7.98 16.15
N ILE A 202 -7.76 8.02 16.81
CA ILE A 202 -8.90 7.16 16.49
C ILE A 202 -9.37 7.43 15.06
N ASN A 203 -9.35 8.70 14.65
CA ASN A 203 -9.80 9.12 13.32
C ASN A 203 -8.88 8.58 12.23
N PHE A 204 -7.58 8.44 12.51
CA PHE A 204 -6.65 7.81 11.60
C PHE A 204 -7.04 6.35 11.28
N ALA A 205 -7.37 5.54 12.29
CA ALA A 205 -7.77 4.14 12.07
C ALA A 205 -9.06 4.05 11.23
N ILE A 206 -10.03 4.95 11.48
CA ILE A 206 -11.28 5.04 10.73
C ILE A 206 -11.03 5.50 9.30
N ASP A 207 -10.18 6.51 9.12
CA ASP A 207 -9.82 7.05 7.83
C ASP A 207 -9.09 6.01 6.96
N MET A 208 -8.15 5.26 7.53
CA MET A 208 -7.43 4.20 6.82
C MET A 208 -8.36 3.11 6.29
N ILE A 209 -9.42 2.73 7.04
CA ILE A 209 -10.42 1.77 6.55
C ILE A 209 -11.12 2.31 5.29
N ALA A 210 -11.49 3.58 5.27
CA ALA A 210 -12.11 4.20 4.10
C ALA A 210 -11.12 4.36 2.94
N ASN A 211 -9.91 4.82 3.23
CA ASN A 211 -8.85 5.03 2.27
C ASN A 211 -8.49 3.74 1.54
N GLU A 212 -8.11 2.70 2.27
CA GLU A 212 -7.76 1.41 1.69
C GLU A 212 -8.96 0.72 1.04
N GLY A 213 -10.14 0.86 1.64
CA GLY A 213 -11.36 0.25 1.09
C GLY A 213 -11.75 0.79 -0.28
N ILE A 214 -11.53 2.08 -0.54
CA ILE A 214 -11.78 2.68 -1.86
C ILE A 214 -10.64 2.35 -2.82
N ALA A 215 -9.39 2.46 -2.39
CA ALA A 215 -8.22 2.15 -3.20
C ALA A 215 -8.21 0.68 -3.69
N ASP A 216 -8.63 -0.26 -2.84
CA ASP A 216 -8.75 -1.70 -3.17
C ASP A 216 -9.74 -1.98 -4.32
N GLN A 217 -10.67 -1.07 -4.61
CA GLN A 217 -11.53 -1.18 -5.78
C GLN A 217 -10.79 -0.93 -7.11
N ILE A 218 -9.58 -0.41 -7.07
CA ILE A 218 -8.75 -0.18 -8.26
C ILE A 218 -8.00 -1.45 -8.65
N ASP A 219 -7.39 -2.15 -7.68
CA ASP A 219 -6.45 -3.24 -7.93
C ASP A 219 -6.92 -4.62 -7.44
N LYS A 220 -7.83 -4.70 -6.45
CA LYS A 220 -8.30 -5.97 -5.87
C LYS A 220 -9.70 -6.40 -6.32
N TYR A 221 -10.31 -5.67 -7.28
CA TYR A 221 -11.66 -5.97 -7.76
C TYR A 221 -11.83 -7.36 -8.38
N MET A 222 -10.75 -7.97 -8.88
CA MET A 222 -10.72 -9.35 -9.39
C MET A 222 -10.69 -10.40 -8.27
N GLY A 223 -10.58 -9.97 -7.01
CA GLY A 223 -10.51 -10.81 -5.82
C GLY A 223 -9.09 -11.16 -5.39
N TYR A 224 -8.98 -11.60 -4.13
CA TYR A 224 -7.68 -11.80 -3.47
C TYR A 224 -6.81 -12.89 -4.10
N ASP A 225 -7.40 -13.95 -4.67
CA ASP A 225 -6.61 -15.00 -5.34
C ASP A 225 -5.84 -14.46 -6.52
N GLN A 226 -6.48 -13.60 -7.34
CA GLN A 226 -5.84 -12.97 -8.48
C GLN A 226 -4.80 -11.95 -8.01
N TYR A 227 -5.18 -11.06 -7.10
CA TYR A 227 -4.29 -10.01 -6.60
C TYR A 227 -2.99 -10.58 -6.01
N PHE A 228 -3.10 -11.58 -5.12
CA PHE A 228 -1.93 -12.16 -4.46
C PHE A 228 -1.18 -13.20 -5.30
N SER A 229 -1.62 -13.51 -6.52
CA SER A 229 -0.97 -14.54 -7.36
C SER A 229 0.52 -14.26 -7.64
N ASN A 230 0.94 -13.01 -7.58
CA ASN A 230 2.30 -12.56 -7.85
C ASN A 230 3.16 -12.38 -6.60
N PHE A 231 2.59 -12.49 -5.42
CA PHE A 231 3.30 -12.35 -4.14
C PHE A 231 3.88 -13.70 -3.68
N GLY A 232 4.96 -13.66 -2.91
CA GLY A 232 5.40 -14.81 -2.12
C GLY A 232 4.28 -15.23 -1.16
N LYS A 233 4.15 -16.55 -0.89
CA LYS A 233 3.06 -17.08 -0.04
C LYS A 233 1.65 -16.66 -0.48
N SER A 234 1.45 -16.53 -1.78
CA SER A 234 0.22 -15.99 -2.37
C SER A 234 -1.06 -16.67 -1.87
N LYS A 235 -1.04 -17.99 -1.66
CA LYS A 235 -2.21 -18.74 -1.17
C LYS A 235 -2.52 -18.44 0.29
N GLU A 236 -1.49 -18.32 1.12
CA GLU A 236 -1.61 -17.98 2.53
C GLU A 236 -2.17 -16.57 2.68
N LEU A 237 -1.61 -15.58 1.96
CA LEU A 237 -2.09 -14.21 1.97
C LEU A 237 -3.53 -14.11 1.46
N ALA A 238 -3.84 -14.72 0.32
CA ALA A 238 -5.19 -14.73 -0.22
C ALA A 238 -6.20 -15.37 0.75
N SER A 239 -5.82 -16.48 1.41
CA SER A 239 -6.65 -17.15 2.41
C SER A 239 -6.89 -16.28 3.64
N GLU A 240 -5.84 -15.60 4.13
CA GLU A 240 -5.93 -14.71 5.29
C GLU A 240 -6.81 -13.50 4.99
N PHE A 241 -6.61 -12.83 3.86
CA PHE A 241 -7.46 -11.70 3.46
C PHE A 241 -8.92 -12.11 3.24
N LYS A 242 -9.19 -13.29 2.67
CA LYS A 242 -10.56 -13.83 2.59
C LYS A 242 -11.18 -14.07 3.96
N GLN A 243 -10.39 -14.58 4.92
CA GLN A 243 -10.87 -14.77 6.29
C GLN A 243 -11.21 -13.44 6.96
N LEU A 244 -10.35 -12.42 6.82
CA LEU A 244 -10.59 -11.07 7.34
C LEU A 244 -11.84 -10.46 6.67
N TYR A 245 -11.96 -10.55 5.36
CA TYR A 245 -13.14 -10.09 4.62
C TYR A 245 -14.45 -10.75 5.10
N ASN A 246 -14.43 -12.06 5.33
CA ASN A 246 -15.59 -12.79 5.83
C ASN A 246 -15.93 -12.45 7.29
N ASN A 247 -14.95 -12.00 8.08
CA ASN A 247 -15.15 -11.56 9.45
C ASN A 247 -15.60 -10.09 9.56
N ALA A 248 -15.54 -9.31 8.47
CA ALA A 248 -15.86 -7.89 8.46
C ALA A 248 -17.18 -7.51 9.16
N PRO A 249 -18.32 -8.27 9.04
CA PRO A 249 -19.53 -7.95 9.79
C PRO A 249 -19.33 -7.94 11.31
N LYS A 250 -18.49 -8.83 11.85
CA LYS A 250 -18.16 -8.86 13.29
C LYS A 250 -17.21 -7.73 13.67
N ASP A 251 -16.28 -7.43 12.80
CA ASP A 251 -15.31 -6.36 13.02
C ASP A 251 -16.02 -4.99 13.01
N ILE A 252 -17.05 -4.81 12.17
CA ILE A 252 -17.92 -3.61 12.19
C ILE A 252 -18.72 -3.51 13.49
N GLU A 253 -19.31 -4.61 13.97
CA GLU A 253 -20.01 -4.65 15.27
C GLU A 253 -19.06 -4.28 16.42
N TYR A 254 -17.81 -4.77 16.37
CA TYR A 254 -16.78 -4.46 17.37
C TYR A 254 -16.28 -3.02 17.27
N LEU A 255 -16.05 -2.51 16.06
CA LEU A 255 -15.67 -1.13 15.78
C LEU A 255 -16.68 -0.14 16.40
N GLN A 256 -17.95 -0.26 16.03
CA GLN A 256 -18.97 0.65 16.53
C GLN A 256 -19.18 0.54 18.06
N THR A 257 -19.08 -0.66 18.62
CA THR A 257 -19.17 -0.86 20.10
C THR A 257 -18.00 -0.19 20.81
N THR A 258 -16.78 -0.31 20.28
CA THR A 258 -15.58 0.32 20.84
C THR A 258 -15.69 1.84 20.81
N ILE A 259 -16.12 2.42 19.69
CA ILE A 259 -16.32 3.86 19.55
C ILE A 259 -17.44 4.36 20.48
N ALA A 260 -18.55 3.63 20.59
CA ALA A 260 -19.63 4.01 21.51
C ALA A 260 -19.18 4.02 22.98
N GLN A 261 -18.36 3.03 23.39
CA GLN A 261 -17.78 2.99 24.74
C GLN A 261 -16.82 4.17 24.99
N TYR A 262 -16.02 4.54 24.01
CA TYR A 262 -15.14 5.70 24.10
C TYR A 262 -15.94 7.01 24.18
N ALA A 263 -16.91 7.21 23.31
CA ALA A 263 -17.78 8.39 23.31
C ALA A 263 -18.57 8.55 24.64
N ALA A 264 -18.93 7.43 25.28
CA ALA A 264 -19.57 7.40 26.58
C ALA A 264 -18.60 7.51 27.79
N ASN A 265 -17.28 7.74 27.56
CA ASN A 265 -16.23 7.75 28.57
C ASN A 265 -16.13 6.46 29.41
N GLN A 266 -16.52 5.31 28.85
CA GLN A 266 -16.41 4.00 29.51
C GLN A 266 -15.01 3.39 29.33
N ILE A 267 -14.31 3.78 28.29
CA ILE A 267 -12.90 3.46 28.05
C ILE A 267 -12.15 4.74 27.70
N ASP A 268 -10.86 4.78 27.99
CA ASP A 268 -9.98 5.87 27.60
C ASP A 268 -9.54 5.76 26.14
N LYS A 269 -8.86 6.80 25.65
CA LYS A 269 -8.40 6.89 24.27
C LYS A 269 -7.41 5.77 23.92
N ASP A 270 -6.45 5.48 24.80
CA ASP A 270 -5.42 4.48 24.56
C ASP A 270 -6.05 3.09 24.43
N THR A 271 -6.96 2.74 25.34
CA THR A 271 -7.74 1.49 25.25
C THR A 271 -8.57 1.41 23.96
N CYS A 272 -9.16 2.52 23.52
CA CYS A 272 -9.89 2.56 22.24
C CYS A 272 -8.96 2.27 21.08
N ILE A 273 -7.82 2.94 20.99
CA ILE A 273 -6.82 2.75 19.93
C ILE A 273 -6.30 1.31 19.89
N ASP A 274 -5.93 0.75 21.06
CA ASP A 274 -5.45 -0.64 21.15
C ASP A 274 -6.47 -1.65 20.59
N ARG A 275 -7.76 -1.41 20.88
CA ARG A 275 -8.84 -2.25 20.35
C ARG A 275 -9.03 -2.08 18.84
N LEU A 276 -8.91 -0.86 18.31
CA LEU A 276 -9.00 -0.58 16.89
C LEU A 276 -7.85 -1.22 16.12
N ILE A 277 -6.62 -1.19 16.64
CA ILE A 277 -5.46 -1.87 16.06
C ILE A 277 -5.75 -3.36 15.85
N GLY A 278 -6.50 -4.00 16.74
CA GLY A 278 -6.88 -5.41 16.63
C GLY A 278 -7.75 -5.76 15.42
N ILE A 279 -8.61 -4.82 14.97
CA ILE A 279 -9.53 -5.03 13.83
C ILE A 279 -8.99 -4.50 12.50
N TYR A 280 -7.97 -3.67 12.56
CA TYR A 280 -7.46 -3.00 11.38
C TYR A 280 -6.14 -3.62 10.87
N LYS A 281 -6.13 -4.94 10.94
CA LYS A 281 -5.03 -5.74 10.40
C LYS A 281 -4.80 -5.38 8.93
N TYR A 282 -3.52 -5.29 8.53
CA TYR A 282 -3.14 -4.83 7.20
C TYR A 282 -3.78 -3.49 6.81
N ASN A 283 -3.66 -2.49 7.68
CA ASN A 283 -4.16 -1.12 7.46
C ASN A 283 -5.67 -1.03 7.12
N GLY A 284 -6.46 -2.03 7.50
CA GLY A 284 -7.90 -2.00 7.25
C GLY A 284 -8.34 -2.44 5.85
N HIS A 285 -7.44 -2.88 4.97
CA HIS A 285 -7.75 -3.31 3.60
C HIS A 285 -8.98 -4.23 3.53
N ALA A 286 -8.97 -5.37 4.22
CA ALA A 286 -10.06 -6.34 4.08
C ALA A 286 -11.41 -5.81 4.57
N LEU A 287 -11.42 -5.04 5.67
CA LEU A 287 -12.62 -4.42 6.23
C LEU A 287 -13.14 -3.32 5.30
N GLY A 288 -12.25 -2.43 4.86
CA GLY A 288 -12.59 -1.36 3.92
C GLY A 288 -13.10 -1.89 2.59
N PHE A 289 -12.46 -2.92 2.04
CA PHE A 289 -12.90 -3.58 0.81
C PHE A 289 -14.26 -4.27 0.96
N TYR A 290 -14.57 -4.84 2.12
CA TYR A 290 -15.91 -5.35 2.41
C TYR A 290 -16.94 -4.22 2.36
N ILE A 291 -16.70 -3.12 3.08
CA ILE A 291 -17.60 -1.97 3.15
C ILE A 291 -17.83 -1.38 1.76
N SER A 292 -16.78 -1.07 1.01
CA SER A 292 -16.87 -0.50 -0.34
C SER A 292 -17.62 -1.44 -1.31
N ASN A 293 -17.42 -2.75 -1.20
CA ASN A 293 -18.19 -3.73 -1.98
C ASN A 293 -19.70 -3.70 -1.67
N GLN A 294 -20.10 -3.51 -0.40
CA GLN A 294 -21.53 -3.37 -0.06
C GLN A 294 -22.11 -2.08 -0.64
N ILE A 295 -21.37 -0.97 -0.56
CA ILE A 295 -21.75 0.31 -1.16
C ILE A 295 -21.95 0.17 -2.67
N ILE A 296 -21.02 -0.47 -3.37
CA ILE A 296 -21.09 -0.70 -4.81
C ILE A 296 -22.28 -1.61 -5.17
N LYS A 297 -22.50 -2.70 -4.43
CA LYS A 297 -23.65 -3.60 -4.64
C LYS A 297 -25.00 -2.91 -4.45
N ALA A 298 -25.06 -1.92 -3.57
CA ALA A 298 -26.26 -1.09 -3.38
C ALA A 298 -26.46 -0.03 -4.48
N GLY A 299 -25.54 0.09 -5.44
CA GLY A 299 -25.60 1.07 -6.52
C GLY A 299 -25.14 2.48 -6.13
N LEU A 300 -24.43 2.62 -5.00
CA LEU A 300 -23.99 3.90 -4.43
C LEU A 300 -22.50 4.20 -4.75
N ARG A 301 -21.96 3.58 -5.81
CA ARG A 301 -20.54 3.75 -6.18
C ARG A 301 -20.20 5.21 -6.50
N ASP A 302 -21.04 5.87 -7.28
CA ASP A 302 -20.74 7.23 -7.76
C ASP A 302 -20.76 8.24 -6.60
N GLU A 303 -21.66 8.04 -5.63
CA GLU A 303 -21.69 8.81 -4.38
C GLU A 303 -20.43 8.58 -3.55
N MET A 304 -19.97 7.33 -3.43
CA MET A 304 -18.74 6.99 -2.73
C MET A 304 -17.52 7.65 -3.39
N ILE A 305 -17.44 7.60 -4.73
CA ILE A 305 -16.34 8.22 -5.47
C ILE A 305 -16.39 9.76 -5.37
N LYS A 306 -17.57 10.36 -5.37
CA LYS A 306 -17.72 11.81 -5.22
C LYS A 306 -17.15 12.32 -3.88
N GLU A 307 -17.32 11.55 -2.82
CA GLU A 307 -16.94 11.90 -1.45
C GLU A 307 -15.73 11.07 -0.96
N PHE A 308 -14.85 10.63 -1.89
CA PHE A 308 -13.77 9.67 -1.63
C PHE A 308 -12.79 10.09 -0.52
N HIS A 309 -12.71 11.38 -0.23
CA HIS A 309 -11.82 11.96 0.79
C HIS A 309 -12.48 12.02 2.19
N ASN A 310 -13.78 11.80 2.29
CA ASN A 310 -14.55 11.95 3.53
C ASN A 310 -14.91 10.59 4.15
N PRO A 311 -14.23 10.15 5.23
CA PRO A 311 -14.52 8.87 5.86
C PRO A 311 -15.91 8.79 6.49
N TYR A 312 -16.49 9.91 6.95
CA TYR A 312 -17.88 9.93 7.44
C TYR A 312 -18.85 9.51 6.32
N GLU A 313 -18.71 10.09 5.13
CA GLU A 313 -19.57 9.76 3.99
C GLU A 313 -19.42 8.29 3.57
N PHE A 314 -18.20 7.73 3.62
CA PHE A 314 -17.97 6.32 3.36
C PHE A 314 -18.79 5.41 4.28
N PHE A 315 -18.72 5.64 5.60
CA PHE A 315 -19.50 4.86 6.57
C PHE A 315 -21.00 5.19 6.51
N ARG A 316 -21.39 6.43 6.25
CA ARG A 316 -22.79 6.82 6.05
C ARG A 316 -23.41 6.10 4.85
N LEU A 317 -22.71 6.02 3.73
CA LEU A 317 -23.16 5.27 2.56
C LEU A 317 -23.31 3.79 2.87
N TYR A 318 -22.36 3.20 3.61
CA TYR A 318 -22.47 1.82 4.06
C TYR A 318 -23.72 1.61 4.93
N SER A 319 -24.08 2.52 5.82
CA SER A 319 -25.28 2.41 6.66
C SER A 319 -26.57 2.33 5.87
N LEU A 320 -26.57 2.79 4.62
CA LEU A 320 -27.74 2.71 3.72
C LEU A 320 -27.85 1.35 3.00
N THR A 321 -26.83 0.49 3.10
CA THR A 321 -26.78 -0.76 2.33
C THR A 321 -27.47 -1.93 3.01
N LEU A 322 -27.70 -1.87 4.32
CA LEU A 322 -28.23 -2.95 5.13
C LEU A 322 -29.48 -2.52 5.91
N PRO A 323 -30.42 -3.45 6.16
CA PRO A 323 -31.50 -3.23 7.11
C PRO A 323 -30.96 -2.88 8.51
N LYS A 324 -31.64 -1.95 9.22
CA LYS A 324 -31.19 -1.47 10.53
C LYS A 324 -31.11 -2.53 11.64
N ASP A 325 -31.76 -3.65 11.46
CA ASP A 325 -31.80 -4.78 12.39
C ASP A 325 -30.70 -5.81 12.11
N GLU A 326 -29.89 -5.62 11.07
CA GLU A 326 -28.76 -6.49 10.82
C GLU A 326 -27.55 -6.14 11.71
N LYS A 327 -26.84 -7.16 12.20
CA LYS A 327 -25.67 -7.00 13.09
C LYS A 327 -24.56 -6.11 12.53
N ALA A 328 -24.39 -6.14 11.20
CA ALA A 328 -23.41 -5.33 10.52
C ALA A 328 -23.88 -3.91 10.20
N SER A 329 -25.14 -3.54 10.55
CA SER A 329 -25.64 -2.18 10.35
C SER A 329 -25.01 -1.22 11.35
N LEU A 330 -24.65 -0.02 10.89
CA LEU A 330 -24.10 1.00 11.77
C LEU A 330 -25.24 1.67 12.56
N ASN A 331 -25.00 1.91 13.84
CA ASN A 331 -25.94 2.62 14.69
C ASN A 331 -25.78 4.15 14.55
N ASP A 332 -26.83 4.87 14.94
CA ASP A 332 -26.86 6.33 14.84
C ASP A 332 -25.80 7.01 15.72
N ASP A 333 -25.45 6.43 16.89
CA ASP A 333 -24.44 6.98 17.80
C ASP A 333 -23.04 6.96 17.17
N PHE A 334 -22.68 5.87 16.47
CA PHE A 334 -21.43 5.77 15.75
C PHE A 334 -21.36 6.82 14.61
N LEU A 335 -22.44 6.96 13.85
CA LEU A 335 -22.49 7.95 12.75
C LEU A 335 -22.46 9.38 13.28
N HIS A 336 -23.11 9.67 14.43
CA HIS A 336 -23.02 10.98 15.07
C HIS A 336 -21.61 11.28 15.56
N PHE A 337 -20.92 10.29 16.15
CA PHE A 337 -19.54 10.45 16.56
C PHE A 337 -18.65 10.78 15.34
N LEU A 338 -18.73 9.98 14.27
CA LEU A 338 -17.94 10.20 13.06
C LEU A 338 -18.20 11.59 12.46
N LYS A 339 -19.47 12.00 12.41
CA LYS A 339 -19.83 13.31 11.89
C LYS A 339 -19.21 14.43 12.72
N ALA A 340 -19.29 14.35 14.03
CA ALA A 340 -18.74 15.37 14.94
C ALA A 340 -17.21 15.46 14.81
N GLU A 341 -16.53 14.30 14.65
CA GLU A 341 -15.09 14.26 14.46
C GLU A 341 -14.69 14.81 13.07
N THR A 342 -15.41 14.43 12.01
CA THR A 342 -15.07 14.89 10.65
C THR A 342 -15.39 16.36 10.42
N GLU A 343 -16.48 16.91 11.01
CA GLU A 343 -16.81 18.35 10.90
C GLU A 343 -15.73 19.29 11.50
N GLN A 344 -14.83 18.77 12.33
CA GLN A 344 -13.68 19.52 12.82
C GLN A 344 -12.55 19.57 11.77
N TYR A 345 -12.59 18.70 10.77
CA TYR A 345 -11.48 18.39 9.89
C TYR A 345 -11.79 18.61 8.40
N TYR A 346 -13.06 18.66 8.01
CA TYR A 346 -13.54 18.93 6.67
C TYR A 346 -14.54 20.10 6.65
#